data_8bc881cab9764ff1ef184d2c904efb45
#
_entry.id   8bc881cab9764ff1ef184d2c904efb45
#
_cell.length_a   1.000
_cell.length_b   1.000
_cell.length_c   1.000
_cell.angle_alpha   90.00
_cell.angle_beta   90.00
_cell.angle_gamma   90.00
#
_symmetry.space_group_name_H-M   'P 1'
#
loop_
_entity.id
_entity.type
_entity.pdbx_description
1 polymer ?
#
loop_
_entity_poly.entity_id
_entity_poly.type
_entity_poly.pdbx_seq_one_letter_code
_entity_poly.pdbx_strand_id
1 'polypeptide(L)'
;MREGRTLGLVVRPGEELPKPKKDLAKDPKALNARVRAELHQTVKRLAKKDYEELVERQTEWTVDRLEQARAPYWAERQTIDTTPRARQPKWTTLIDDGPRRWTVRQSLLDVEGEPDWFIEGLVDLTDKEDVDGALVTVRHIGR
;
A
#
# COMPACT_ATOMS: atom_id res chain seq x y z
N MET A 1 34.07 30.22 7.83
CA MET A 1 33.76 29.75 7.58
C MET A 1 33.66 29.23 7.39
N ARG A 2 33.47 29.36 7.50
CA ARG A 2 33.13 28.88 7.40
C ARG A 2 33.38 28.18 7.52
N GLU A 3 33.49 28.08 7.89
CA GLU A 3 33.65 27.44 8.00
C GLU A 3 33.52 26.63 8.31
N GLY A 4 33.57 26.81 8.71
CA GLY A 4 33.52 25.64 9.12
C GLY A 4 33.10 24.67 8.43
N ARG A 5 33.57 24.42 7.91
CA ARG A 5 33.27 23.63 7.21
C ARG A 5 33.84 22.60 6.92
N THR A 6 34.37 22.07 7.40
CA THR A 6 34.59 21.16 7.10
C THR A 6 34.16 20.46 6.26
N LEU A 7 34.34 20.16 5.93
CA LEU A 7 33.87 19.66 5.16
C LEU A 7 32.88 19.66 4.90
N GLY A 8 32.80 19.74 4.62
CA GLY A 8 31.51 19.43 4.47
C GLY A 8 30.67 20.38 3.75
N LEU A 9 29.42 19.97 3.57
CA LEU A 9 28.40 20.79 2.94
C LEU A 9 28.00 21.92 3.88
N VAL A 10 27.86 23.11 3.33
CA VAL A 10 27.37 24.25 4.08
C VAL A 10 25.93 24.48 3.71
N VAL A 11 25.05 24.48 4.70
CA VAL A 11 23.63 24.78 4.53
C VAL A 11 23.42 26.22 4.96
N ARG A 12 22.85 27.03 4.09
CA ARG A 12 22.55 28.43 4.42
C ARG A 12 21.31 28.49 5.30
N PRO A 13 21.19 29.51 6.13
CA PRO A 13 19.96 29.70 6.90
C PRO A 13 18.75 29.74 5.96
N GLY A 14 17.74 28.93 6.29
CA GLY A 14 16.55 28.85 5.47
C GLY A 14 16.60 27.88 4.31
N GLU A 15 17.77 27.31 4.03
CA GLU A 15 17.91 26.25 3.04
C GLU A 15 18.09 24.91 3.70
N GLU A 16 17.54 23.91 3.08
CA GLU A 16 17.77 22.52 3.51
C GLU A 16 18.56 21.80 2.42
N LEU A 17 19.46 20.93 2.85
CA LEU A 17 20.11 20.03 1.92
C LEU A 17 19.07 19.08 1.33
N PRO A 18 19.15 18.82 0.02
CA PRO A 18 18.28 17.80 -0.57
C PRO A 18 18.52 16.49 0.17
N LYS A 19 17.45 15.89 0.66
CA LYS A 19 17.56 14.56 1.23
C LYS A 19 17.82 13.57 0.10
N PRO A 20 18.77 12.65 0.27
CA PRO A 20 18.92 11.60 -0.71
C PRO A 20 17.61 10.85 -0.81
N LYS A 21 17.18 10.58 -2.03
CA LYS A 21 15.99 9.75 -2.25
C LYS A 21 16.27 8.38 -1.69
N LYS A 22 15.38 7.91 -0.83
CA LYS A 22 15.46 6.54 -0.37
C LYS A 22 14.96 5.64 -1.46
N ASP A 23 15.76 4.65 -1.78
CA ASP A 23 15.33 3.62 -2.70
C ASP A 23 14.54 2.58 -1.92
N LEU A 24 13.22 2.59 -2.05
CA LEU A 24 12.34 1.68 -1.32
C LEU A 24 12.69 0.21 -1.59
N ALA A 25 13.16 -0.10 -2.79
CA ALA A 25 13.54 -1.48 -3.12
C ALA A 25 14.71 -1.98 -2.27
N LYS A 26 15.51 -1.08 -1.72
CA LYS A 26 16.66 -1.42 -0.89
C LYS A 26 16.39 -1.24 0.60
N ASP A 27 15.17 -0.87 0.96
CA ASP A 27 14.78 -0.66 2.36
C ASP A 27 13.53 -1.50 2.67
N PRO A 28 13.70 -2.80 2.97
CA PRO A 28 12.57 -3.69 3.19
C PRO A 28 11.63 -3.23 4.30
N LYS A 29 12.16 -2.66 5.36
CA LYS A 29 11.34 -2.19 6.47
C LYS A 29 10.43 -1.04 6.05
N ALA A 30 10.97 -0.05 5.35
CA ALA A 30 10.19 1.07 4.86
C ALA A 30 9.19 0.65 3.80
N LEU A 31 9.59 -0.25 2.90
CA LEU A 31 8.72 -0.79 1.87
C LEU A 31 7.53 -1.52 2.48
N ASN A 32 7.78 -2.42 3.41
CA ASN A 32 6.73 -3.16 4.09
C ASN A 32 5.76 -2.24 4.82
N ALA A 33 6.29 -1.26 5.55
CA ALA A 33 5.46 -0.32 6.29
C ALA A 33 4.55 0.47 5.36
N ARG A 34 5.08 0.94 4.25
CA ARG A 34 4.30 1.74 3.30
C ARG A 34 3.25 0.90 2.59
N VAL A 35 3.60 -0.32 2.17
CA VAL A 35 2.64 -1.23 1.54
C VAL A 35 1.50 -1.54 2.49
N ARG A 36 1.82 -1.87 3.74
CA ARG A 36 0.81 -2.16 4.74
C ARG A 36 -0.12 -0.98 5.00
N ALA A 37 0.43 0.22 5.10
CA ALA A 37 -0.36 1.43 5.31
C ALA A 37 -1.34 1.66 4.15
N GLU A 38 -0.88 1.51 2.91
CA GLU A 38 -1.74 1.69 1.74
C GLU A 38 -2.84 0.64 1.69
N LEU A 39 -2.48 -0.62 1.92
CA LEU A 39 -3.46 -1.71 1.89
C LEU A 39 -4.51 -1.54 2.99
N HIS A 40 -4.12 -1.05 4.17
CA HIS A 40 -5.09 -0.77 5.23
C HIS A 40 -6.06 0.34 4.84
N GLN A 41 -5.60 1.37 4.13
CA GLN A 41 -6.49 2.41 3.63
C GLN A 41 -7.46 1.83 2.60
N THR A 42 -6.99 0.94 1.74
CA THR A 42 -7.85 0.26 0.77
C THR A 42 -8.90 -0.58 1.49
N VAL A 43 -8.50 -1.34 2.51
CA VAL A 43 -9.43 -2.13 3.31
C VAL A 43 -10.50 -1.24 3.95
N LYS A 44 -10.11 -0.12 4.52
CA LYS A 44 -11.06 0.82 5.12
C LYS A 44 -12.08 1.34 4.11
N ARG A 45 -11.63 1.70 2.92
CA ARG A 45 -12.53 2.18 1.87
C ARG A 45 -13.49 1.10 1.40
N LEU A 46 -12.99 -0.12 1.24
CA LEU A 46 -13.85 -1.26 0.90
C LEU A 46 -14.89 -1.51 1.99
N ALA A 47 -14.48 -1.45 3.25
CA ALA A 47 -15.39 -1.68 4.39
C ALA A 47 -16.50 -0.64 4.46
N LYS A 48 -16.19 0.59 4.08
CA LYS A 48 -17.16 1.70 4.06
C LYS A 48 -17.93 1.78 2.74
N LYS A 49 -17.58 0.94 1.77
CA LYS A 49 -18.13 0.99 0.41
C LYS A 49 -17.86 2.31 -0.28
N ASP A 50 -16.74 2.94 0.05
CA ASP A 50 -16.30 4.21 -0.52
C ASP A 50 -15.50 3.94 -1.79
N TYR A 51 -16.19 3.44 -2.80
CA TYR A 51 -15.55 3.01 -4.05
C TYR A 51 -15.09 4.19 -4.90
N GLU A 52 -15.77 5.30 -4.82
CA GLU A 52 -15.39 6.49 -5.60
C GLU A 52 -14.00 6.99 -5.19
N GLU A 53 -13.76 7.09 -3.89
CA GLU A 53 -12.45 7.50 -3.39
C GLU A 53 -11.37 6.48 -3.72
N LEU A 54 -11.72 5.20 -3.68
CA LEU A 54 -10.78 4.14 -3.99
C LEU A 54 -10.33 4.21 -5.46
N VAL A 55 -11.27 4.46 -6.37
CA VAL A 55 -10.99 4.56 -7.80
C VAL A 55 -10.08 5.75 -8.13
N GLU A 56 -10.14 6.82 -7.36
CA GLU A 56 -9.23 7.94 -7.55
C GLU A 56 -7.76 7.52 -7.44
N ARG A 57 -7.48 6.54 -6.61
CA ARG A 57 -6.12 6.04 -6.41
C ARG A 57 -5.79 4.82 -7.27
N GLN A 58 -6.81 4.04 -7.62
CA GLN A 58 -6.67 2.82 -8.41
C GLN A 58 -7.35 3.01 -9.76
N THR A 59 -6.68 3.72 -10.64
CA THR A 59 -7.27 4.20 -11.90
C THR A 59 -7.62 3.12 -12.90
N GLU A 60 -7.11 1.88 -12.70
CA GLU A 60 -7.49 0.74 -13.54
C GLU A 60 -8.83 0.14 -13.12
N TRP A 61 -9.39 0.59 -12.01
CA TRP A 61 -10.66 0.12 -11.49
C TRP A 61 -11.76 1.14 -11.73
N THR A 62 -13.01 0.65 -11.81
CA THR A 62 -14.20 1.47 -11.85
C THR A 62 -15.07 1.12 -10.66
N VAL A 63 -15.99 2.01 -10.31
CA VAL A 63 -16.95 1.72 -9.24
C VAL A 63 -17.73 0.44 -9.54
N ASP A 64 -18.20 0.27 -10.78
CA ASP A 64 -18.93 -0.94 -11.18
C ASP A 64 -18.09 -2.21 -11.01
N ARG A 65 -16.81 -2.13 -11.41
CA ARG A 65 -15.91 -3.28 -11.26
C ARG A 65 -15.70 -3.63 -9.78
N LEU A 66 -15.57 -2.61 -8.93
CA LEU A 66 -15.44 -2.83 -7.49
C LEU A 66 -16.69 -3.44 -6.90
N GLU A 67 -17.86 -2.94 -7.29
CA GLU A 67 -19.13 -3.49 -6.82
C GLU A 67 -19.27 -4.95 -7.23
N GLN A 68 -18.93 -5.28 -8.46
CA GLN A 68 -19.00 -6.65 -8.95
C GLN A 68 -18.02 -7.57 -8.20
N ALA A 69 -16.81 -7.09 -7.97
CA ALA A 69 -15.80 -7.87 -7.25
C ALA A 69 -16.20 -8.10 -5.79
N ARG A 70 -16.92 -7.15 -5.19
CA ARG A 70 -17.29 -7.19 -3.78
C ARG A 70 -18.67 -7.81 -3.52
N ALA A 71 -19.51 -7.88 -4.52
CA ALA A 71 -20.85 -8.40 -4.34
C ALA A 71 -20.90 -9.79 -3.70
N PRO A 72 -20.07 -10.77 -4.13
CA PRO A 72 -20.07 -12.08 -3.48
C PRO A 72 -19.67 -12.03 -2.00
N TYR A 73 -18.75 -11.13 -1.64
CA TYR A 73 -18.39 -10.94 -0.23
C TYR A 73 -19.59 -10.45 0.58
N TRP A 74 -20.25 -9.39 0.13
CA TRP A 74 -21.38 -8.81 0.85
C TRP A 74 -22.59 -9.75 0.90
N ALA A 75 -22.67 -10.69 -0.02
CA ALA A 75 -23.71 -11.71 0.01
C ALA A 75 -23.52 -12.71 1.16
N GLU A 76 -22.26 -12.95 1.54
CA GLU A 76 -21.93 -13.92 2.59
C GLU A 76 -21.55 -13.27 3.92
N ARG A 77 -21.03 -12.06 3.88
CA ARG A 77 -20.47 -11.35 5.02
C ARG A 77 -21.09 -9.97 5.14
N GLN A 78 -21.19 -9.46 6.34
CA GLN A 78 -21.76 -8.15 6.58
C GLN A 78 -20.71 -7.06 6.73
N THR A 79 -19.56 -7.40 7.25
CA THR A 79 -18.51 -6.41 7.55
C THR A 79 -17.13 -6.92 7.18
N ILE A 80 -16.22 -5.97 6.99
CA ILE A 80 -14.80 -6.24 6.91
C ILE A 80 -14.19 -5.68 8.19
N ASP A 81 -13.37 -6.46 8.88
CA ASP A 81 -12.70 -6.05 10.10
C ASP A 81 -11.63 -5.00 9.78
N THR A 82 -11.73 -3.83 10.39
CA THR A 82 -10.75 -2.76 10.25
C THR A 82 -10.05 -2.44 11.57
N THR A 83 -10.22 -3.30 12.57
CA THR A 83 -9.61 -3.14 13.90
C THR A 83 -8.12 -3.52 13.85
N PRO A 84 -7.35 -3.26 14.94
CA PRO A 84 -5.94 -3.65 14.99
C PRO A 84 -5.70 -5.13 14.70
N ARG A 85 -6.66 -6.01 15.00
CA ARG A 85 -6.55 -7.44 14.68
C ARG A 85 -6.32 -7.64 13.18
N ALA A 86 -7.03 -6.89 12.33
CA ALA A 86 -6.93 -7.01 10.88
C ALA A 86 -5.68 -6.33 10.32
N ARG A 87 -4.96 -5.57 11.15
CA ARG A 87 -3.75 -4.86 10.72
C ARG A 87 -2.46 -5.55 11.17
N GLN A 88 -2.56 -6.76 11.70
CA GLN A 88 -1.37 -7.50 12.09
C GLN A 88 -0.52 -7.84 10.86
N PRO A 89 0.81 -7.83 11.00
CA PRO A 89 1.71 -8.10 9.87
C PRO A 89 1.46 -9.42 9.16
N LYS A 90 0.98 -10.43 9.86
CA LYS A 90 0.72 -11.75 9.27
C LYS A 90 -0.35 -11.74 8.17
N TRP A 91 -1.18 -10.70 8.14
CA TRP A 91 -2.25 -10.59 7.14
C TRP A 91 -1.82 -9.87 5.86
N THR A 92 -0.58 -9.37 5.83
CA THR A 92 -0.01 -8.74 4.66
C THR A 92 1.23 -9.50 4.23
N THR A 93 1.27 -9.95 2.99
CA THR A 93 2.38 -10.72 2.44
C THR A 93 2.97 -9.99 1.24
N LEU A 94 4.30 -9.87 1.23
CA LEU A 94 5.03 -9.39 0.05
C LEU A 94 5.86 -10.55 -0.48
N ILE A 95 5.65 -10.87 -1.76
CA ILE A 95 6.33 -11.98 -2.42
C ILE A 95 7.17 -11.41 -3.56
N ASP A 96 8.47 -11.74 -3.59
CA ASP A 96 9.33 -11.33 -4.70
C ASP A 96 8.78 -11.83 -6.02
N ASP A 97 8.69 -10.93 -6.98
CA ASP A 97 8.18 -11.23 -8.32
C ASP A 97 9.15 -10.67 -9.36
N GLY A 98 10.42 -10.91 -9.13
CA GLY A 98 11.49 -10.42 -10.00
C GLY A 98 12.22 -9.23 -9.40
N PRO A 99 13.26 -8.71 -10.08
CA PRO A 99 14.03 -7.58 -9.58
C PRO A 99 13.14 -6.35 -9.38
N ARG A 100 13.14 -5.82 -8.18
CA ARG A 100 12.43 -4.58 -7.82
C ARG A 100 10.92 -4.66 -8.04
N ARG A 101 10.35 -5.87 -7.95
CA ARG A 101 8.91 -6.10 -8.10
C ARG A 101 8.44 -7.06 -7.03
N TRP A 102 7.22 -6.83 -6.55
CA TRP A 102 6.60 -7.67 -5.52
C TRP A 102 5.12 -7.85 -5.84
N THR A 103 4.65 -9.08 -5.66
CA THR A 103 3.22 -9.34 -5.53
C THR A 103 2.86 -9.18 -4.06
N VAL A 104 1.82 -8.43 -3.77
CA VAL A 104 1.39 -8.18 -2.41
C VAL A 104 -0.02 -8.69 -2.21
N ARG A 105 -0.29 -9.20 -1.00
CA ARG A 105 -1.61 -9.70 -0.62
C ARG A 105 -1.99 -9.18 0.73
N GLN A 106 -3.22 -8.73 0.83
CA GLN A 106 -3.81 -8.31 2.11
C GLN A 106 -5.06 -9.14 2.36
N SER A 107 -5.06 -9.92 3.41
CA SER A 107 -6.25 -10.67 3.82
C SER A 107 -7.34 -9.73 4.31
N LEU A 108 -8.58 -10.05 3.95
CA LEU A 108 -9.77 -9.38 4.45
C LEU A 108 -10.41 -10.28 5.49
N LEU A 109 -10.50 -9.79 6.72
CA LEU A 109 -11.07 -10.57 7.81
C LEU A 109 -12.55 -10.24 7.97
N ASP A 110 -13.36 -11.26 8.15
CA ASP A 110 -14.76 -11.06 8.52
C ASP A 110 -14.88 -10.86 10.04
N VAL A 111 -16.09 -10.77 10.52
CA VAL A 111 -16.35 -10.53 11.96
C VAL A 111 -15.78 -11.64 12.84
N GLU A 112 -15.65 -12.85 12.31
CA GLU A 112 -15.10 -13.99 13.04
C GLU A 112 -13.59 -14.10 12.90
N GLY A 113 -12.98 -13.22 12.07
CA GLY A 113 -11.55 -13.25 11.84
C GLY A 113 -11.11 -14.23 10.76
N GLU A 114 -12.02 -14.69 9.92
CA GLU A 114 -11.71 -15.64 8.84
C GLU A 114 -11.13 -14.89 7.64
N PRO A 115 -9.94 -15.31 7.16
CA PRO A 115 -9.23 -14.60 6.10
C PRO A 115 -9.48 -15.18 4.70
N ASP A 116 -10.73 -15.54 4.38
CA ASP A 116 -11.04 -16.21 3.12
C ASP A 116 -10.90 -15.32 1.89
N TRP A 117 -10.99 -14.01 2.07
CA TRP A 117 -10.93 -13.04 0.99
C TRP A 117 -9.67 -12.22 1.09
N PHE A 118 -9.19 -11.72 -0.05
CA PHE A 118 -7.96 -10.93 -0.07
C PHE A 118 -7.96 -9.91 -1.20
N ILE A 119 -7.11 -8.90 -1.03
CA ILE A 119 -6.71 -7.96 -2.06
C ILE A 119 -5.35 -8.40 -2.56
N GLU A 120 -5.17 -8.49 -3.86
CA GLU A 120 -3.87 -8.77 -4.45
C GLU A 120 -3.46 -7.61 -5.33
N GLY A 121 -2.20 -7.24 -5.26
CA GLY A 121 -1.68 -6.13 -6.02
C GLY A 121 -0.22 -6.32 -6.40
N LEU A 122 0.29 -5.34 -7.11
CA LEU A 122 1.67 -5.33 -7.59
C LEU A 122 2.35 -4.05 -7.14
N VAL A 123 3.58 -4.19 -6.67
CA VAL A 123 4.52 -3.08 -6.47
C VAL A 123 5.62 -3.23 -7.52
N ASP A 124 5.80 -2.22 -8.35
CA ASP A 124 6.82 -2.23 -9.40
C ASP A 124 7.70 -0.99 -9.25
N LEU A 125 8.94 -1.20 -8.85
CA LEU A 125 9.94 -0.16 -8.69
C LEU A 125 11.09 -0.34 -9.70
N THR A 126 10.83 -1.00 -10.84
CA THR A 126 11.86 -1.34 -11.82
C THR A 126 12.70 -0.14 -12.23
N ASP A 127 12.08 0.98 -12.54
CA ASP A 127 12.79 2.18 -12.96
C ASP A 127 12.57 3.35 -11.99
N LYS A 128 12.20 3.03 -10.74
CA LYS A 128 11.82 4.04 -9.76
C LYS A 128 12.42 3.74 -8.40
N GLU A 129 12.77 4.78 -7.68
CA GLU A 129 13.17 4.64 -6.28
C GLU A 129 11.96 4.78 -5.36
N ASP A 130 10.98 5.55 -5.81
CA ASP A 130 9.74 5.78 -5.11
C ASP A 130 8.66 6.17 -6.13
N VAL A 131 7.42 6.24 -5.70
CA VAL A 131 6.30 6.66 -6.53
C VAL A 131 5.48 7.72 -5.81
N ASP A 132 4.97 8.67 -6.60
CA ASP A 132 3.97 9.61 -6.11
C ASP A 132 2.60 8.93 -6.20
N GLY A 133 1.80 9.09 -5.15
CA GLY A 133 0.49 8.46 -5.12
C GLY A 133 0.55 7.00 -4.68
N ALA A 134 -0.27 6.16 -5.29
CA ALA A 134 -0.39 4.77 -4.87
C ALA A 134 0.83 3.94 -5.26
N LEU A 135 1.47 3.33 -4.27
CA LEU A 135 2.59 2.41 -4.48
C LEU A 135 2.09 1.05 -4.97
N VAL A 136 0.95 0.61 -4.45
CA VAL A 136 0.36 -0.69 -4.80
C VAL A 136 -0.67 -0.49 -5.90
N THR A 137 -0.53 -1.24 -7.00
CA THR A 137 -1.56 -1.31 -8.03
C THR A 137 -2.42 -2.54 -7.74
N VAL A 138 -3.67 -2.33 -7.38
CA VAL A 138 -4.58 -3.44 -7.07
C VAL A 138 -4.93 -4.19 -8.36
N ARG A 139 -4.80 -5.51 -8.35
CA ARG A 139 -5.05 -6.38 -9.50
C ARG A 139 -6.26 -7.27 -9.31
N HIS A 140 -6.51 -7.71 -8.09
CA HIS A 140 -7.57 -8.67 -7.81
C HIS A 140 -8.14 -8.45 -6.41
N ILE A 141 -9.45 -8.61 -6.28
CA ILE A 141 -10.14 -8.64 -4.99
C ILE A 141 -11.07 -9.84 -5.04
N GLY A 142 -10.88 -10.79 -4.15
CA GLY A 142 -11.68 -12.00 -4.17
C GLY A 142 -11.11 -13.08 -3.27
N ARG A 143 -11.34 -14.32 -3.65
CA ARG A 143 -10.79 -15.49 -2.96
C ARG A 143 -10.24 -16.52 -3.92
#